data_3152daa09373212f137496e7446ecbfe
#
_entry.id   3152daa09373212f137496e7446ecbfe
#
_cell.length_a   1.000
_cell.length_b   1.000
_cell.length_c   1.000
_cell.angle_alpha   90.00
_cell.angle_beta   90.00
_cell.angle_gamma   90.00
#
_symmetry.space_group_name_H-M   'P 1'
#
loop_
_entity.id
_entity.type
_entity.pdbx_description
1 polymer ?
#
loop_
_entity_poly.entity_id
_entity_poly.type
_entity_poly.pdbx_seq_one_letter_code
_entity_poly.pdbx_strand_id
1 'polypeptide(L)'
;VLFRSYSGREYFGAPITDQARIDDWPSIASMVQRFSERRSILPPSIVLPWYTQFVGQDKRIAGQTGGRMGEQFNPFLVEGDPTQEQFRIEGLDLPREVSLNRFHRRRDLRRQLELLGLRAEQGTFQTRLAESNYLAAAELIERAEALGAFDLSREPTAQRDRYGRTKFGQSLLLARRLVEAGVPLITVNWDDEHKDDKVSPHWDTHVDNFPKLRDRLCPPFDRGLAMFLEDLDQRGLLASTLVVVLGEFGRTPRVGFVSQNGMTSRTGRDHWPHAFSAFVAGGGVRGGQVYGSTSPNAGHVIDKPVTPADLSATILKHLGIDNRQEYDDHFLQTRQRLSIGKPVDLTG
;
A
#
# COMPACT_ATOMS: atom_id res chain seq x y z
N VAL A 1 -7.13 -13.68 0.58
CA VAL A 1 -6.11 -13.60 -0.46
C VAL A 1 -5.41 -12.25 -0.47
N LEU A 2 -6.10 -11.11 -0.27
CA LEU A 2 -5.48 -9.78 -0.07
C LEU A 2 -4.33 -9.81 0.94
N PHE A 3 -4.50 -10.55 2.03
CA PHE A 3 -3.47 -10.76 3.02
C PHE A 3 -2.15 -11.28 2.40
N ARG A 4 -2.21 -12.22 1.45
CA ARG A 4 -1.01 -12.76 0.79
C ARG A 4 -0.32 -11.72 -0.08
N SER A 5 -1.08 -10.84 -0.73
CA SER A 5 -0.53 -9.77 -1.58
C SER A 5 0.24 -8.75 -0.75
N TYR A 6 -0.24 -8.42 0.45
CA TYR A 6 0.42 -7.47 1.34
C TYR A 6 1.57 -8.05 2.15
N SER A 7 1.48 -9.33 2.58
CA SER A 7 2.46 -9.93 3.50
C SER A 7 3.40 -10.93 2.84
N GLY A 8 3.06 -11.45 1.66
CA GLY A 8 3.76 -12.58 1.05
C GLY A 8 3.59 -13.90 1.80
N ARG A 9 2.66 -13.99 2.76
CA ARG A 9 2.45 -15.14 3.64
C ARG A 9 1.06 -15.71 3.51
N GLU A 10 0.92 -16.98 3.86
CA GLU A 10 -0.40 -17.61 3.98
C GLU A 10 -1.11 -17.16 5.25
N TYR A 11 -2.42 -16.92 5.12
CA TYR A 11 -3.27 -16.61 6.25
C TYR A 11 -3.93 -17.89 6.76
N PHE A 12 -3.77 -18.18 8.04
CA PHE A 12 -4.30 -19.38 8.67
C PHE A 12 -5.62 -19.12 9.42
N GLY A 13 -6.14 -17.90 9.37
CA GLY A 13 -7.38 -17.52 10.02
C GLY A 13 -8.62 -17.81 9.18
N ALA A 14 -9.79 -17.56 9.78
CA ALA A 14 -11.08 -17.65 9.11
C ALA A 14 -11.20 -16.67 7.94
N PRO A 15 -12.08 -16.93 6.97
CA PRO A 15 -12.12 -16.18 5.73
C PRO A 15 -12.55 -14.73 5.94
N ILE A 16 -12.03 -13.87 5.07
CA ILE A 16 -12.56 -12.61 4.51
C ILE A 16 -13.08 -11.54 5.50
N THR A 17 -13.62 -11.88 6.66
CA THR A 17 -14.24 -10.93 7.60
C THR A 17 -13.31 -10.48 8.73
N ASP A 18 -12.09 -10.97 8.76
CA ASP A 18 -11.20 -10.69 9.88
C ASP A 18 -10.58 -9.30 9.76
N GLN A 19 -10.78 -8.52 10.80
CA GLN A 19 -10.05 -7.27 11.04
C GLN A 19 -8.56 -7.55 11.15
N ALA A 20 -7.76 -6.57 10.75
CA ALA A 20 -6.33 -6.57 11.03
C ALA A 20 -6.08 -6.84 12.52
N ARG A 21 -5.23 -7.81 12.80
CA ARG A 21 -4.91 -8.29 14.14
C ARG A 21 -3.45 -8.03 14.45
N ILE A 22 -3.13 -7.94 15.73
CA ILE A 22 -1.75 -7.76 16.19
C ILE A 22 -0.90 -9.02 15.96
N ASP A 23 -1.52 -10.18 15.75
CA ASP A 23 -0.87 -11.45 15.45
C ASP A 23 -0.87 -11.82 13.95
N ASP A 24 -1.22 -10.89 13.07
CA ASP A 24 -1.06 -11.06 11.63
C ASP A 24 0.43 -11.08 11.22
N TRP A 25 0.72 -11.71 10.08
CA TRP A 25 2.04 -11.53 9.47
C TRP A 25 2.25 -10.07 9.06
N PRO A 26 3.47 -9.54 9.26
CA PRO A 26 3.77 -8.15 8.89
C PRO A 26 3.63 -7.95 7.37
N SER A 27 3.15 -6.78 6.99
CA SER A 27 3.12 -6.36 5.58
C SER A 27 4.52 -6.11 5.03
N ILE A 28 4.68 -6.19 3.70
CA ILE A 28 5.91 -5.76 3.01
C ILE A 28 6.22 -4.30 3.39
N ALA A 29 5.19 -3.46 3.47
CA ALA A 29 5.31 -2.07 3.87
C ALA A 29 5.90 -1.91 5.28
N SER A 30 5.52 -2.76 6.23
CA SER A 30 6.07 -2.77 7.58
C SER A 30 7.50 -3.32 7.64
N MET A 31 7.82 -4.28 6.79
CA MET A 31 9.19 -4.78 6.63
C MET A 31 10.11 -3.64 6.15
N VAL A 32 9.67 -2.88 5.15
CA VAL A 32 10.41 -1.71 4.65
C VAL A 32 10.52 -0.63 5.72
N GLN A 33 9.45 -0.37 6.47
CA GLN A 33 9.47 0.59 7.57
C GLN A 33 10.57 0.27 8.60
N ARG A 34 10.82 -1.01 8.86
CA ARG A 34 11.80 -1.45 9.85
C ARG A 34 13.21 -1.60 9.27
N PHE A 35 13.36 -2.15 8.06
CA PHE A 35 14.64 -2.63 7.53
C PHE A 35 15.24 -1.77 6.43
N SER A 36 14.49 -0.80 5.89
CA SER A 36 15.02 0.12 4.91
C SER A 36 15.98 1.12 5.55
N GLU A 37 17.06 1.43 4.85
CA GLU A 37 17.89 2.57 5.20
C GLU A 37 17.09 3.86 5.04
N ARG A 38 17.13 4.74 6.03
CA ARG A 38 16.50 6.06 5.92
C ARG A 38 17.30 6.93 4.95
N ARG A 39 16.74 7.09 3.74
CA ARG A 39 17.30 7.96 2.68
C ARG A 39 16.58 9.31 2.59
N SER A 40 15.52 9.46 3.31
CA SER A 40 14.66 10.65 3.33
C SER A 40 14.26 10.99 4.76
N ILE A 41 13.82 12.23 4.94
CA ILE A 41 13.17 12.69 6.18
C ILE A 41 11.74 12.13 6.31
N LEU A 42 11.18 11.65 5.19
CA LEU A 42 9.87 11.01 5.17
C LEU A 42 9.95 9.58 5.67
N PRO A 43 8.84 9.02 6.17
CA PRO A 43 8.76 7.61 6.54
C PRO A 43 9.17 6.72 5.37
N PRO A 44 9.93 5.63 5.62
CA PRO A 44 10.35 4.71 4.56
C PRO A 44 9.21 4.01 3.83
N SER A 45 8.03 3.97 4.43
CA SER A 45 6.87 3.31 3.86
C SER A 45 5.60 4.12 4.10
N ILE A 46 4.88 4.41 3.03
CA ILE A 46 3.66 5.25 3.04
C ILE A 46 2.52 4.51 2.34
N VAL A 47 1.31 4.61 2.89
CA VAL A 47 0.07 4.08 2.32
C VAL A 47 -0.87 5.22 1.93
N LEU A 48 -1.45 5.17 0.74
CA LEU A 48 -2.35 6.15 0.14
C LEU A 48 -3.65 5.48 -0.33
N PRO A 49 -4.79 6.15 -0.33
CA PRO A 49 -5.16 7.26 0.56
C PRO A 49 -5.70 6.74 1.89
N TRP A 50 -5.85 5.43 2.03
CA TRP A 50 -6.24 4.68 3.23
C TRP A 50 -5.87 3.21 3.14
N TYR A 51 -5.98 2.50 4.25
CA TYR A 51 -5.89 1.05 4.24
C TYR A 51 -7.11 0.43 3.57
N THR A 52 -6.89 -0.61 2.77
CA THR A 52 -8.00 -1.36 2.17
C THR A 52 -8.92 -1.91 3.26
N GLN A 53 -10.21 -1.69 3.08
CA GLN A 53 -11.25 -2.13 3.99
C GLN A 53 -12.47 -2.65 3.21
N PHE A 54 -13.33 -3.40 3.88
CA PHE A 54 -14.58 -3.85 3.26
C PHE A 54 -15.56 -2.70 3.12
N VAL A 55 -16.23 -2.63 1.98
CA VAL A 55 -17.24 -1.60 1.72
C VAL A 55 -18.35 -1.65 2.77
N GLY A 56 -18.60 -0.49 3.39
CA GLY A 56 -19.62 -0.35 4.43
C GLY A 56 -19.26 -0.96 5.78
N GLN A 57 -18.01 -1.33 5.99
CA GLN A 57 -17.49 -1.81 7.28
C GLN A 57 -16.25 -1.02 7.63
N ASP A 58 -16.19 -0.43 8.84
CA ASP A 58 -14.98 0.19 9.39
C ASP A 58 -13.95 -0.87 9.84
N LYS A 59 -13.72 -1.85 8.97
CA LYS A 59 -12.85 -2.99 9.27
C LYS A 59 -11.71 -3.03 8.29
N ARG A 60 -10.51 -2.74 8.78
CA ARG A 60 -9.27 -2.87 8.03
C ARG A 60 -9.03 -4.34 7.68
N ILE A 61 -8.75 -4.62 6.41
CA ILE A 61 -8.36 -5.96 5.97
C ILE A 61 -6.99 -6.31 6.56
N ALA A 62 -6.83 -7.55 7.00
CA ALA A 62 -5.60 -8.08 7.58
C ALA A 62 -4.39 -8.00 6.61
N GLY A 63 -3.18 -8.00 7.15
CA GLY A 63 -1.92 -8.05 6.39
C GLY A 63 -1.37 -6.70 5.91
N GLN A 64 -1.93 -5.58 6.35
CA GLN A 64 -1.49 -4.23 5.93
C GLN A 64 -0.63 -3.51 6.98
N THR A 65 -0.44 -4.10 8.14
CA THR A 65 0.21 -3.50 9.32
C THR A 65 1.46 -4.27 9.75
N GLY A 66 2.09 -3.82 10.84
CA GLY A 66 3.24 -4.46 11.44
C GLY A 66 2.96 -5.83 12.05
N GLY A 67 1.71 -6.08 12.46
CA GLY A 67 1.31 -7.35 13.03
C GLY A 67 2.31 -7.87 14.06
N ARG A 68 2.77 -9.12 13.89
CA ARG A 68 3.75 -9.80 14.74
C ARG A 68 5.11 -9.09 14.91
N MET A 69 5.46 -8.22 13.96
CA MET A 69 6.68 -7.42 14.04
C MET A 69 6.53 -6.24 15.00
N GLY A 70 5.29 -5.81 15.26
CA GLY A 70 4.94 -4.71 16.14
C GLY A 70 4.34 -3.51 15.40
N GLU A 71 3.38 -2.87 16.04
CA GLU A 71 2.63 -1.73 15.48
C GLU A 71 3.49 -0.49 15.25
N GLN A 72 4.62 -0.34 15.95
CA GLN A 72 5.61 0.73 15.72
C GLN A 72 6.22 0.69 14.32
N PHE A 73 6.05 -0.43 13.61
CA PHE A 73 6.48 -0.60 12.22
C PHE A 73 5.32 -0.53 11.24
N ASN A 74 4.15 -0.05 11.67
CA ASN A 74 3.07 0.25 10.74
C ASN A 74 3.55 1.25 9.69
N PRO A 75 3.21 1.06 8.41
CA PRO A 75 3.48 2.08 7.40
C PRO A 75 2.74 3.38 7.75
N PHE A 76 3.31 4.50 7.34
CA PHE A 76 2.69 5.80 7.58
C PHE A 76 1.45 5.94 6.68
N LEU A 77 0.28 6.07 7.28
CA LEU A 77 -0.96 6.30 6.56
C LEU A 77 -1.14 7.78 6.25
N VAL A 78 -1.27 8.11 4.98
CA VAL A 78 -1.70 9.43 4.52
C VAL A 78 -3.18 9.34 4.19
N GLU A 79 -4.01 9.58 5.21
CA GLU A 79 -5.45 9.55 5.09
C GLU A 79 -5.99 10.87 4.57
N GLY A 80 -6.93 10.80 3.63
CA GLY A 80 -7.61 11.96 3.09
C GLY A 80 -7.99 11.84 1.62
N ASP A 81 -8.67 12.87 1.12
CA ASP A 81 -9.09 12.94 -0.28
C ASP A 81 -8.14 13.82 -1.10
N PRO A 82 -7.23 13.24 -1.91
CA PRO A 82 -6.26 13.98 -2.69
C PRO A 82 -6.89 14.75 -3.86
N THR A 83 -8.19 14.59 -4.13
CA THR A 83 -8.89 15.38 -5.17
C THR A 83 -9.13 16.80 -4.72
N GLN A 84 -9.17 17.05 -3.43
CA GLN A 84 -9.39 18.38 -2.86
C GLN A 84 -8.34 19.39 -3.34
N GLU A 85 -8.73 20.62 -3.58
CA GLU A 85 -7.81 21.70 -3.98
C GLU A 85 -6.78 21.99 -2.89
N GLN A 86 -7.20 21.97 -1.63
CA GLN A 86 -6.34 22.12 -0.46
C GLN A 86 -6.25 20.78 0.27
N PHE A 87 -5.65 19.80 -0.41
CA PHE A 87 -5.37 18.51 0.22
C PHE A 87 -4.41 18.72 1.40
N ARG A 88 -4.80 18.24 2.56
CA ARG A 88 -4.01 18.26 3.79
C ARG A 88 -4.05 16.91 4.45
N ILE A 89 -2.95 16.55 5.10
CA ILE A 89 -2.87 15.31 5.86
C ILE A 89 -3.40 15.60 7.26
N GLU A 90 -4.44 14.88 7.63
CA GLU A 90 -5.02 14.98 8.96
C GLU A 90 -3.96 14.63 10.02
N GLY A 91 -3.81 15.50 11.02
CA GLY A 91 -2.83 15.32 12.10
C GLY A 91 -1.40 15.83 11.84
N LEU A 92 -1.06 16.27 10.62
CA LEU A 92 0.20 16.96 10.34
C LEU A 92 0.09 18.48 10.32
N ASP A 93 -1.12 19.03 10.37
CA ASP A 93 -1.33 20.45 10.56
C ASP A 93 -1.30 20.78 12.06
N LEU A 94 -0.58 21.82 12.41
CA LEU A 94 -0.68 22.38 13.77
C LEU A 94 -2.06 22.99 13.95
N PRO A 95 -2.76 22.73 15.08
CA PRO A 95 -3.97 23.47 15.42
C PRO A 95 -3.71 24.97 15.33
N ARG A 96 -4.71 25.74 14.87
CA ARG A 96 -4.58 27.21 14.65
C ARG A 96 -4.06 27.96 15.88
N GLU A 97 -4.34 27.44 17.09
CA GLU A 97 -3.93 28.03 18.36
C GLU A 97 -2.50 27.63 18.77
N VAL A 98 -1.85 26.73 18.02
CA VAL A 98 -0.50 26.24 18.35
C VAL A 98 0.50 26.75 17.31
N SER A 99 1.25 27.79 17.68
CA SER A 99 2.38 28.23 16.85
C SER A 99 3.52 27.19 16.87
N LEU A 100 4.35 27.16 15.82
CA LEU A 100 5.55 26.32 15.77
C LEU A 100 6.43 26.51 17.02
N ASN A 101 6.60 27.75 17.49
CA ASN A 101 7.37 28.04 18.72
C ASN A 101 6.74 27.39 19.97
N ARG A 102 5.42 27.36 20.06
CA ARG A 102 4.73 26.70 21.17
C ARG A 102 4.84 25.18 21.08
N PHE A 103 4.81 24.64 19.84
CA PHE A 103 5.05 23.23 19.58
C PHE A 103 6.46 22.80 19.98
N HIS A 104 7.49 23.56 19.56
CA HIS A 104 8.88 23.30 19.95
C HIS A 104 9.08 23.34 21.47
N ARG A 105 8.55 24.36 22.15
CA ARG A 105 8.65 24.46 23.62
C ARG A 105 8.01 23.26 24.33
N ARG A 106 6.86 22.78 23.84
CA ARG A 106 6.20 21.59 24.42
C ARG A 106 7.05 20.35 24.25
N ARG A 107 7.66 20.16 23.08
CA ARG A 107 8.55 19.05 22.81
C ARG A 107 9.82 19.10 23.69
N ASP A 108 10.43 20.25 23.80
CA ASP A 108 11.63 20.45 24.61
C ASP A 108 11.35 20.21 26.11
N LEU A 109 10.22 20.72 26.61
CA LEU A 109 9.78 20.45 27.98
C LEU A 109 9.57 18.95 28.22
N ARG A 110 8.92 18.27 27.30
CA ARG A 110 8.73 16.82 27.37
C ARG A 110 10.06 16.09 27.43
N ARG A 111 11.01 16.45 26.56
CA ARG A 111 12.36 15.87 26.54
C ARG A 111 13.11 16.11 27.85
N GLN A 112 12.95 17.30 28.45
CA GLN A 112 13.56 17.60 29.76
C GLN A 112 12.93 16.75 30.88
N LEU A 113 11.61 16.56 30.88
CA LEU A 113 10.93 15.69 31.84
C LEU A 113 11.37 14.22 31.70
N GLU A 114 11.59 13.75 30.48
CA GLU A 114 12.14 12.41 30.22
C GLU A 114 13.57 12.25 30.74
N LEU A 115 14.42 13.26 30.57
CA LEU A 115 15.79 13.29 31.10
C LEU A 115 15.85 13.32 32.63
N LEU A 116 14.86 13.94 33.26
CA LEU A 116 14.76 14.00 34.73
C LEU A 116 14.23 12.69 35.36
N GLY A 117 14.05 11.64 34.57
CA GLY A 117 13.57 10.35 35.06
C GLY A 117 12.11 10.32 35.48
N LEU A 118 11.36 11.37 35.21
CA LEU A 118 9.89 11.46 35.42
C LEU A 118 9.13 10.63 34.39
N ARG A 119 9.74 9.58 33.84
CA ARG A 119 9.01 8.57 33.07
C ARG A 119 8.04 7.90 34.02
N ALA A 120 6.76 7.94 33.68
CA ALA A 120 5.82 6.98 34.23
C ALA A 120 6.41 5.60 34.01
N GLU A 121 6.80 4.91 35.08
CA GLU A 121 7.36 3.58 35.03
C GLU A 121 6.49 2.71 34.13
N GLN A 122 7.11 2.14 33.10
CA GLN A 122 6.54 1.12 32.22
C GLN A 122 5.20 1.50 31.59
N GLY A 123 5.20 2.45 30.66
CA GLY A 123 4.06 2.68 29.77
C GLY A 123 3.67 1.39 29.06
N THR A 124 2.37 1.13 28.97
CA THR A 124 1.82 0.02 28.20
C THR A 124 2.35 0.06 26.77
N PHE A 125 2.26 -1.05 26.05
CA PHE A 125 2.62 -1.10 24.62
C PHE A 125 1.95 0.04 23.83
N GLN A 126 0.68 0.34 24.12
CA GLN A 126 -0.08 1.43 23.50
C GLN A 126 0.52 2.82 23.79
N THR A 127 1.02 3.07 24.98
CA THR A 127 1.67 4.36 25.29
C THR A 127 2.98 4.54 24.55
N ARG A 128 3.77 3.48 24.36
CA ARG A 128 5.01 3.53 23.56
C ARG A 128 4.74 3.74 22.08
N LEU A 129 3.68 3.12 21.56
CA LEU A 129 3.24 3.31 20.19
C LEU A 129 2.77 4.75 19.94
N ALA A 130 1.92 5.27 20.82
CA ALA A 130 1.46 6.66 20.74
C ALA A 130 2.65 7.63 20.81
N GLU A 131 3.66 7.33 21.60
CA GLU A 131 4.90 8.11 21.70
C GLU A 131 5.69 8.08 20.39
N SER A 132 5.89 6.89 19.82
CA SER A 132 6.62 6.72 18.55
C SER A 132 5.91 7.48 17.42
N ASN A 133 4.58 7.36 17.33
CA ASN A 133 3.77 8.07 16.33
C ASN A 133 3.83 9.58 16.52
N TYR A 134 3.79 10.06 17.78
CA TYR A 134 3.93 11.48 18.09
C TYR A 134 5.29 12.03 17.64
N LEU A 135 6.36 11.32 17.94
CA LEU A 135 7.72 11.74 17.55
C LEU A 135 7.89 11.77 16.03
N ALA A 136 7.36 10.76 15.33
CA ALA A 136 7.38 10.73 13.87
C ALA A 136 6.58 11.89 13.25
N ALA A 137 5.37 12.16 13.77
CA ALA A 137 4.55 13.29 13.33
C ALA A 137 5.23 14.63 13.63
N ALA A 138 5.84 14.77 14.82
CA ALA A 138 6.58 15.97 15.20
C ALA A 138 7.76 16.25 14.27
N GLU A 139 8.51 15.22 13.90
CA GLU A 139 9.62 15.34 12.94
C GLU A 139 9.13 15.80 11.55
N LEU A 140 7.99 15.28 11.09
CA LEU A 140 7.38 15.70 9.82
C LEU A 140 6.90 17.15 9.86
N ILE A 141 6.24 17.58 10.93
CA ILE A 141 5.74 18.96 11.11
C ILE A 141 6.90 19.97 11.13
N GLU A 142 8.03 19.62 11.71
CA GLU A 142 9.19 20.51 11.80
C GLU A 142 9.89 20.75 10.47
N ARG A 143 9.68 19.87 9.51
CA ARG A 143 10.37 19.94 8.22
C ARG A 143 9.41 20.36 7.11
N ALA A 144 9.36 21.66 6.85
CA ALA A 144 8.53 22.22 5.79
C ALA A 144 8.72 21.53 4.42
N GLU A 145 9.92 21.02 4.15
CA GLU A 145 10.23 20.24 2.94
C GLU A 145 9.45 18.92 2.90
N ALA A 146 9.33 18.24 4.06
CA ALA A 146 8.53 17.00 4.16
C ALA A 146 7.06 17.28 3.85
N LEU A 147 6.49 18.33 4.45
CA LEU A 147 5.11 18.74 4.17
C LEU A 147 4.93 19.17 2.71
N GLY A 148 5.95 19.79 2.10
CA GLY A 148 5.94 20.17 0.70
C GLY A 148 5.79 18.98 -0.26
N ALA A 149 6.28 17.79 0.09
CA ALA A 149 6.10 16.60 -0.73
C ALA A 149 4.63 16.18 -0.85
N PHE A 150 3.83 16.42 0.16
CA PHE A 150 2.40 16.10 0.19
C PHE A 150 1.52 17.18 -0.44
N ASP A 151 2.03 18.36 -0.71
CA ASP A 151 1.25 19.51 -1.17
C ASP A 151 0.98 19.42 -2.69
N LEU A 152 -0.20 18.91 -3.05
CA LEU A 152 -0.65 18.81 -4.44
C LEU A 152 -1.00 20.17 -5.07
N SER A 153 -1.14 21.24 -4.28
CA SER A 153 -1.36 22.59 -4.83
C SER A 153 -0.14 23.14 -5.59
N ARG A 154 1.03 22.57 -5.36
CA ARG A 154 2.27 22.87 -6.11
C ARG A 154 2.30 22.29 -7.51
N GLU A 155 1.39 21.36 -7.83
CA GLU A 155 1.31 20.78 -9.16
C GLU A 155 0.44 21.67 -10.08
N PRO A 156 0.88 21.90 -11.31
CA PRO A 156 0.07 22.61 -12.28
C PRO A 156 -1.28 21.93 -12.47
N THR A 157 -2.34 22.73 -12.61
CA THR A 157 -3.71 22.23 -12.85
C THR A 157 -3.75 21.24 -14.03
N ALA A 158 -3.07 21.57 -15.13
CA ALA A 158 -2.97 20.70 -16.30
C ALA A 158 -2.35 19.33 -15.97
N GLN A 159 -1.34 19.27 -15.09
CA GLN A 159 -0.74 18.01 -14.66
C GLN A 159 -1.72 17.20 -13.82
N ARG A 160 -2.39 17.83 -12.87
CA ARG A 160 -3.45 17.19 -12.09
C ARG A 160 -4.57 16.65 -12.98
N ASP A 161 -4.95 17.38 -14.03
CA ASP A 161 -5.97 16.95 -14.99
C ASP A 161 -5.50 15.76 -15.82
N ARG A 162 -4.23 15.70 -16.23
CA ARG A 162 -3.67 14.56 -16.97
C ARG A 162 -3.77 13.25 -16.19
N TYR A 163 -3.49 13.24 -14.88
CA TYR A 163 -3.66 12.07 -14.01
C TYR A 163 -5.13 11.67 -13.81
N GLY A 164 -6.06 12.57 -14.10
CA GLY A 164 -7.48 12.43 -13.79
C GLY A 164 -7.80 12.95 -12.39
N ARG A 165 -8.96 13.63 -12.26
CA ARG A 165 -9.44 14.19 -10.97
C ARG A 165 -10.17 13.16 -10.11
N THR A 166 -9.77 11.90 -10.22
CA THR A 166 -10.23 10.82 -9.35
C THR A 166 -9.29 10.65 -8.17
N LYS A 167 -9.75 10.05 -7.08
CA LYS A 167 -8.92 9.75 -5.94
C LYS A 167 -7.71 8.88 -6.32
N PHE A 168 -7.93 7.88 -7.18
CA PHE A 168 -6.84 7.03 -7.67
C PHE A 168 -5.80 7.84 -8.46
N GLY A 169 -6.22 8.63 -9.45
CA GLY A 169 -5.31 9.45 -10.25
C GLY A 169 -4.51 10.46 -9.41
N GLN A 170 -5.18 11.15 -8.47
CA GLN A 170 -4.50 12.12 -7.59
C GLN A 170 -3.61 11.42 -6.54
N SER A 171 -3.95 10.21 -6.10
CA SER A 171 -3.06 9.39 -5.25
C SER A 171 -1.81 8.95 -6.00
N LEU A 172 -1.90 8.62 -7.29
CA LEU A 172 -0.72 8.32 -8.12
C LEU A 172 0.16 9.57 -8.33
N LEU A 173 -0.43 10.74 -8.53
CA LEU A 173 0.32 11.99 -8.59
C LEU A 173 1.04 12.28 -7.26
N LEU A 174 0.38 12.05 -6.13
CA LEU A 174 1.00 12.15 -4.82
C LEU A 174 2.13 11.13 -4.65
N ALA A 175 1.91 9.88 -5.08
CA ALA A 175 2.94 8.84 -5.05
C ALA A 175 4.18 9.25 -5.86
N ARG A 176 4.03 9.84 -7.05
CA ARG A 176 5.17 10.36 -7.83
C ARG A 176 5.97 11.40 -7.04
N ARG A 177 5.30 12.34 -6.37
CA ARG A 177 5.96 13.35 -5.52
C ARG A 177 6.73 12.73 -4.36
N LEU A 178 6.16 11.68 -3.76
CA LEU A 178 6.82 10.94 -2.67
C LEU A 178 8.03 10.13 -3.17
N VAL A 179 7.97 9.59 -4.39
CA VAL A 179 9.15 8.97 -5.05
C VAL A 179 10.25 10.02 -5.24
N GLU A 180 9.92 11.22 -5.76
CA GLU A 180 10.89 12.32 -5.89
C GLU A 180 11.49 12.73 -4.53
N ALA A 181 10.71 12.67 -3.47
CA ALA A 181 11.17 12.94 -2.11
C ALA A 181 11.95 11.78 -1.47
N GLY A 182 12.19 10.69 -2.22
CA GLY A 182 13.01 9.56 -1.80
C GLY A 182 12.34 8.58 -0.85
N VAL A 183 11.02 8.47 -0.86
CA VAL A 183 10.29 7.44 -0.10
C VAL A 183 10.50 6.07 -0.76
N PRO A 184 11.07 5.09 -0.04
CA PRO A 184 11.41 3.79 -0.62
C PRO A 184 10.22 2.97 -1.09
N LEU A 185 9.12 2.96 -0.32
CA LEU A 185 7.91 2.19 -0.65
C LEU A 185 6.64 3.02 -0.49
N ILE A 186 5.83 3.05 -1.53
CA ILE A 186 4.52 3.69 -1.50
C ILE A 186 3.49 2.66 -1.96
N THR A 187 2.47 2.45 -1.14
CA THR A 187 1.33 1.61 -1.48
C THR A 187 0.15 2.51 -1.84
N VAL A 188 -0.33 2.42 -3.07
CA VAL A 188 -1.54 3.13 -3.51
C VAL A 188 -2.68 2.12 -3.59
N ASN A 189 -3.65 2.27 -2.70
CA ASN A 189 -4.84 1.44 -2.69
C ASN A 189 -5.91 2.07 -3.59
N TRP A 190 -6.58 1.22 -4.38
CA TRP A 190 -7.74 1.66 -5.15
C TRP A 190 -8.89 2.03 -4.21
N ASP A 191 -9.48 3.20 -4.41
CA ASP A 191 -10.76 3.56 -3.84
C ASP A 191 -11.77 3.82 -4.97
N ASP A 192 -12.93 3.18 -4.85
CA ASP A 192 -14.03 3.43 -5.76
C ASP A 192 -14.90 4.56 -5.23
N GLU A 193 -15.08 5.58 -6.03
CA GLU A 193 -15.93 6.72 -5.71
C GLU A 193 -17.42 6.36 -5.68
N HIS A 194 -17.78 5.21 -6.29
CA HIS A 194 -19.16 4.70 -6.38
C HIS A 194 -19.45 3.74 -5.21
N LYS A 195 -19.80 4.30 -4.06
CA LYS A 195 -20.06 3.53 -2.83
C LYS A 195 -21.48 2.95 -2.73
N ASP A 196 -22.31 3.13 -3.74
CA ASP A 196 -23.68 2.67 -3.83
C ASP A 196 -23.82 1.19 -4.20
N ASP A 197 -22.81 0.61 -4.86
CA ASP A 197 -22.80 -0.81 -5.21
C ASP A 197 -22.30 -1.68 -4.06
N LYS A 198 -23.20 -2.16 -3.23
CA LYS A 198 -22.90 -3.03 -2.09
C LYS A 198 -22.76 -4.51 -2.46
N VAL A 199 -23.17 -4.89 -3.66
CA VAL A 199 -23.21 -6.30 -4.11
C VAL A 199 -21.92 -6.68 -4.82
N SER A 200 -21.35 -5.75 -5.56
CA SER A 200 -20.20 -5.98 -6.42
C SER A 200 -19.32 -4.71 -6.47
N PRO A 201 -18.81 -4.28 -5.30
CA PRO A 201 -18.08 -3.03 -5.18
C PRO A 201 -16.71 -3.13 -5.85
N HIS A 202 -16.18 -1.99 -6.27
CA HIS A 202 -14.82 -1.88 -6.83
C HIS A 202 -14.56 -2.88 -7.96
N TRP A 203 -13.41 -3.54 -7.90
CA TRP A 203 -12.99 -4.61 -8.80
C TRP A 203 -13.62 -5.97 -8.49
N ASP A 204 -14.47 -6.05 -7.46
CA ASP A 204 -15.15 -7.29 -7.07
C ASP A 204 -16.39 -7.56 -7.94
N THR A 205 -16.17 -7.84 -9.20
CA THR A 205 -17.15 -7.83 -10.28
C THR A 205 -17.92 -9.15 -10.42
N HIS A 206 -18.61 -9.58 -9.35
CA HIS A 206 -19.54 -10.72 -9.40
C HIS A 206 -20.74 -10.46 -10.30
N VAL A 207 -21.07 -9.20 -10.52
CA VAL A 207 -22.19 -8.75 -11.36
C VAL A 207 -21.69 -7.72 -12.35
N ASP A 208 -22.16 -7.79 -13.60
CA ASP A 208 -21.84 -6.85 -14.68
C ASP A 208 -20.32 -6.68 -14.93
N ASN A 209 -19.56 -7.78 -14.84
CA ASN A 209 -18.10 -7.74 -14.91
C ASN A 209 -17.56 -6.94 -16.13
N PHE A 210 -18.03 -7.23 -17.33
CA PHE A 210 -17.50 -6.59 -18.55
C PHE A 210 -17.91 -5.13 -18.70
N PRO A 211 -19.19 -4.73 -18.50
CA PRO A 211 -19.58 -3.33 -18.49
C PRO A 211 -18.83 -2.52 -17.42
N LYS A 212 -18.70 -3.04 -16.20
CA LYS A 212 -17.99 -2.34 -15.12
C LYS A 212 -16.52 -2.13 -15.45
N LEU A 213 -15.83 -3.16 -15.96
CA LEU A 213 -14.45 -3.01 -16.39
C LEU A 213 -14.31 -1.97 -17.50
N ARG A 214 -15.08 -2.11 -18.58
CA ARG A 214 -14.97 -1.26 -19.77
C ARG A 214 -15.31 0.20 -19.51
N ASP A 215 -16.40 0.45 -18.78
CA ASP A 215 -17.02 1.78 -18.73
C ASP A 215 -16.69 2.55 -17.44
N ARG A 216 -16.28 1.84 -16.37
CA ARG A 216 -16.13 2.44 -15.04
C ARG A 216 -14.74 2.27 -14.43
N LEU A 217 -14.15 1.08 -14.47
CA LEU A 217 -12.94 0.77 -13.71
C LEU A 217 -11.67 0.98 -14.53
N CYS A 218 -11.61 0.42 -15.74
CA CYS A 218 -10.43 0.55 -16.60
C CYS A 218 -10.14 1.99 -17.05
N PRO A 219 -11.12 2.83 -17.45
CA PRO A 219 -10.79 4.16 -17.96
C PRO A 219 -10.01 5.05 -16.95
N PRO A 220 -10.44 5.23 -15.68
CA PRO A 220 -9.67 6.01 -14.72
C PRO A 220 -8.36 5.30 -14.31
N PHE A 221 -8.33 3.96 -14.31
CA PHE A 221 -7.12 3.19 -14.05
C PHE A 221 -6.07 3.42 -15.14
N ASP A 222 -6.43 3.22 -16.40
CA ASP A 222 -5.55 3.39 -17.55
C ASP A 222 -4.98 4.81 -17.62
N ARG A 223 -5.85 5.80 -17.45
CA ARG A 223 -5.45 7.21 -17.47
C ARG A 223 -4.43 7.52 -16.37
N GLY A 224 -4.74 7.13 -15.13
CA GLY A 224 -3.87 7.40 -13.98
C GLY A 224 -2.54 6.67 -14.08
N LEU A 225 -2.57 5.37 -14.40
CA LEU A 225 -1.36 4.55 -14.48
C LEU A 225 -0.47 4.95 -15.65
N ALA A 226 -1.02 5.18 -16.84
CA ALA A 226 -0.26 5.61 -18.00
C ALA A 226 0.46 6.94 -17.72
N MET A 227 -0.26 7.90 -17.12
CA MET A 227 0.32 9.19 -16.77
C MET A 227 1.41 9.07 -15.70
N PHE A 228 1.20 8.18 -14.72
CA PHE A 228 2.19 7.92 -13.67
C PHE A 228 3.50 7.37 -14.24
N LEU A 229 3.41 6.38 -15.12
CA LEU A 229 4.59 5.79 -15.77
C LEU A 229 5.30 6.80 -16.68
N GLU A 230 4.55 7.56 -17.47
CA GLU A 230 5.11 8.61 -18.34
C GLU A 230 5.83 9.70 -17.52
N ASP A 231 5.23 10.16 -16.41
CA ASP A 231 5.81 11.20 -15.55
C ASP A 231 7.07 10.70 -14.85
N LEU A 232 7.09 9.45 -14.38
CA LEU A 232 8.29 8.82 -13.81
C LEU A 232 9.41 8.70 -14.85
N ASP A 233 9.07 8.30 -16.09
CA ASP A 233 10.04 8.16 -17.18
C ASP A 233 10.64 9.52 -17.58
N GLN A 234 9.79 10.52 -17.82
CA GLN A 234 10.20 11.87 -18.18
C GLN A 234 11.11 12.53 -17.13
N ARG A 235 10.95 12.14 -15.85
CA ARG A 235 11.78 12.63 -14.73
C ARG A 235 13.03 11.78 -14.49
N GLY A 236 13.21 10.69 -15.24
CA GLY A 236 14.32 9.75 -15.04
C GLY A 236 14.17 8.89 -13.78
N LEU A 237 12.99 8.86 -13.16
CA LEU A 237 12.72 8.11 -11.93
C LEU A 237 12.36 6.65 -12.21
N LEU A 238 11.81 6.34 -13.39
CA LEU A 238 11.32 4.99 -13.72
C LEU A 238 12.45 3.95 -13.69
N ALA A 239 13.66 4.33 -14.08
CA ALA A 239 14.81 3.42 -14.08
C ALA A 239 15.15 2.86 -12.69
N SER A 240 14.89 3.63 -11.64
CA SER A 240 15.15 3.24 -10.23
C SER A 240 13.90 2.91 -9.43
N THR A 241 12.70 3.06 -10.00
CA THR A 241 11.43 2.82 -9.33
C THR A 241 10.76 1.59 -9.90
N LEU A 242 10.64 0.54 -9.10
CA LEU A 242 9.86 -0.64 -9.45
C LEU A 242 8.37 -0.38 -9.20
N VAL A 243 7.59 -0.31 -10.26
CA VAL A 243 6.13 -0.17 -10.20
C VAL A 243 5.51 -1.57 -10.29
N VAL A 244 4.74 -1.94 -9.27
CA VAL A 244 4.03 -3.23 -9.21
C VAL A 244 2.55 -2.97 -9.08
N VAL A 245 1.76 -3.52 -10.02
CA VAL A 245 0.30 -3.41 -10.02
C VAL A 245 -0.30 -4.80 -9.97
N LEU A 246 -1.12 -5.07 -8.99
CA LEU A 246 -1.75 -6.37 -8.79
C LEU A 246 -3.11 -6.25 -8.11
N GLY A 247 -3.94 -7.26 -8.32
CA GLY A 247 -5.08 -7.56 -7.47
C GLY A 247 -4.73 -8.68 -6.47
N GLU A 248 -5.70 -9.05 -5.67
CA GLU A 248 -5.54 -10.09 -4.65
C GLU A 248 -5.59 -11.51 -5.22
N PHE A 249 -6.35 -11.72 -6.30
CA PHE A 249 -6.53 -13.00 -7.01
C PHE A 249 -7.11 -12.77 -8.40
N GLY A 250 -7.23 -13.83 -9.18
CA GLY A 250 -7.87 -13.80 -10.49
C GLY A 250 -9.39 -13.96 -10.41
N ARG A 251 -10.00 -13.99 -11.56
CA ARG A 251 -11.43 -14.22 -11.74
C ARG A 251 -11.64 -15.55 -12.47
N THR A 252 -12.75 -16.22 -12.18
CA THR A 252 -13.09 -17.52 -12.78
C THR A 252 -12.93 -17.50 -14.30
N PRO A 253 -12.40 -18.59 -14.93
CA PRO A 253 -12.20 -18.66 -16.38
C PRO A 253 -13.48 -18.43 -17.18
N ARG A 254 -14.62 -18.81 -16.62
CA ARG A 254 -15.94 -18.61 -17.24
C ARG A 254 -16.85 -17.79 -16.35
N VAL A 255 -17.76 -17.04 -16.98
CA VAL A 255 -18.84 -16.31 -16.29
C VAL A 255 -19.72 -17.31 -15.53
N GLY A 256 -20.02 -16.99 -14.27
CA GLY A 256 -20.90 -17.80 -13.42
C GLY A 256 -20.38 -19.19 -13.10
N PHE A 257 -19.08 -19.44 -13.21
CA PHE A 257 -18.51 -20.79 -12.95
C PHE A 257 -18.72 -21.26 -11.51
N VAL A 258 -18.75 -20.35 -10.55
CA VAL A 258 -18.95 -20.61 -9.11
C VAL A 258 -20.10 -19.76 -8.54
N SER A 259 -21.03 -19.31 -9.38
CA SER A 259 -22.09 -18.38 -8.95
C SER A 259 -22.88 -18.91 -7.75
N GLN A 260 -22.81 -18.20 -6.64
CA GLN A 260 -23.54 -18.53 -5.41
C GLN A 260 -25.01 -18.16 -5.48
N ASN A 261 -25.38 -17.21 -6.34
CA ASN A 261 -26.73 -16.63 -6.43
C ASN A 261 -27.50 -17.07 -7.69
N GLY A 262 -27.05 -18.15 -8.33
CA GLY A 262 -27.61 -18.58 -9.61
C GLY A 262 -27.21 -17.73 -10.80
N MET A 263 -27.53 -18.19 -12.00
CA MET A 263 -27.18 -17.52 -13.26
C MET A 263 -28.27 -16.51 -13.66
N THR A 264 -27.85 -15.30 -13.97
CA THR A 264 -28.68 -14.23 -14.55
C THR A 264 -27.95 -13.60 -15.74
N SER A 265 -28.65 -12.77 -16.52
CA SER A 265 -28.01 -11.99 -17.61
C SER A 265 -26.92 -11.03 -17.13
N ARG A 266 -26.91 -10.72 -15.84
CA ARG A 266 -25.93 -9.82 -15.19
C ARG A 266 -24.82 -10.56 -14.47
N THR A 267 -24.82 -11.89 -14.44
CA THR A 267 -23.79 -12.67 -13.74
C THR A 267 -22.40 -12.35 -14.27
N GLY A 268 -21.46 -12.09 -13.36
CA GLY A 268 -20.09 -11.77 -13.67
C GLY A 268 -19.14 -12.95 -13.41
N ARG A 269 -17.97 -12.66 -12.90
CA ARG A 269 -16.93 -13.65 -12.59
C ARG A 269 -16.65 -13.67 -11.11
N ASP A 270 -16.50 -14.87 -10.54
CA ASP A 270 -16.22 -15.11 -9.14
C ASP A 270 -14.70 -15.13 -8.86
N HIS A 271 -14.34 -15.26 -7.59
CA HIS A 271 -12.96 -15.35 -7.13
C HIS A 271 -12.27 -16.61 -7.65
N TRP A 272 -11.03 -16.46 -8.16
CA TRP A 272 -10.24 -17.58 -8.66
C TRP A 272 -8.77 -17.45 -8.24
N PRO A 273 -8.35 -18.12 -7.14
CA PRO A 273 -7.00 -17.95 -6.61
C PRO A 273 -5.93 -18.75 -7.34
N HIS A 274 -6.29 -19.60 -8.32
CA HIS A 274 -5.37 -20.52 -8.99
C HIS A 274 -4.54 -19.88 -10.10
N ALA A 275 -4.97 -18.74 -10.63
CA ALA A 275 -4.22 -17.98 -11.61
C ALA A 275 -4.62 -16.51 -11.59
N PHE A 276 -3.64 -15.62 -11.53
CA PHE A 276 -3.82 -14.17 -11.73
C PHE A 276 -2.52 -13.57 -12.27
N SER A 277 -2.60 -12.35 -12.77
CA SER A 277 -1.46 -11.64 -13.34
C SER A 277 -1.13 -10.41 -12.50
N ALA A 278 0.14 -10.07 -12.45
CA ALA A 278 0.64 -8.79 -11.98
C ALA A 278 1.30 -8.04 -13.15
N PHE A 279 1.20 -6.72 -13.15
CA PHE A 279 1.94 -5.87 -14.05
C PHE A 279 3.15 -5.30 -13.32
N VAL A 280 4.31 -5.27 -14.00
CA VAL A 280 5.55 -4.76 -13.43
C VAL A 280 6.22 -3.85 -14.45
N ALA A 281 6.70 -2.67 -14.01
CA ALA A 281 7.42 -1.72 -14.86
C ALA A 281 8.53 -1.02 -14.08
N GLY A 282 9.53 -0.53 -14.79
CA GLY A 282 10.65 0.23 -14.19
C GLY A 282 11.59 -0.62 -13.34
N GLY A 283 12.44 0.02 -12.54
CA GLY A 283 13.36 -0.67 -11.64
C GLY A 283 14.33 -1.65 -12.31
N GLY A 284 14.68 -1.42 -13.59
CA GLY A 284 15.53 -2.30 -14.37
C GLY A 284 14.80 -3.50 -14.99
N VAL A 285 13.48 -3.61 -14.86
CA VAL A 285 12.68 -4.66 -15.49
C VAL A 285 12.68 -4.49 -17.01
N ARG A 286 12.93 -5.57 -17.74
CA ARG A 286 12.82 -5.57 -19.19
C ARG A 286 11.36 -5.47 -19.61
N GLY A 287 11.00 -4.38 -20.26
CA GLY A 287 9.63 -4.15 -20.76
C GLY A 287 9.25 -5.03 -21.96
N GLY A 288 7.95 -5.12 -22.24
CA GLY A 288 7.40 -5.80 -23.42
C GLY A 288 7.45 -7.32 -23.37
N GLN A 289 7.66 -7.93 -22.21
CA GLN A 289 7.71 -9.37 -22.04
C GLN A 289 6.58 -9.90 -21.16
N VAL A 290 6.22 -11.15 -21.36
CA VAL A 290 5.34 -11.92 -20.47
C VAL A 290 6.17 -12.97 -19.76
N TYR A 291 6.15 -12.97 -18.43
CA TYR A 291 6.84 -13.96 -17.61
C TYR A 291 5.85 -15.01 -17.12
N GLY A 292 6.08 -16.26 -17.53
CA GLY A 292 5.19 -17.37 -17.25
C GLY A 292 3.97 -17.46 -18.18
N SER A 293 3.20 -18.51 -18.02
CA SER A 293 1.99 -18.72 -18.81
C SER A 293 0.93 -19.48 -18.05
N THR A 294 -0.32 -19.37 -18.52
CA THR A 294 -1.47 -20.10 -18.01
C THR A 294 -1.93 -21.17 -19.02
N SER A 295 -2.75 -22.10 -18.54
CA SER A 295 -3.50 -23.02 -19.39
C SER A 295 -4.38 -22.23 -20.40
N PRO A 296 -4.78 -22.87 -21.55
CA PRO A 296 -5.53 -22.16 -22.61
C PRO A 296 -6.82 -21.48 -22.15
N ASN A 297 -7.45 -21.97 -21.08
CA ASN A 297 -8.63 -21.38 -20.48
C ASN A 297 -8.30 -20.37 -19.34
N ALA A 298 -7.02 -20.02 -19.15
CA ALA A 298 -6.54 -19.16 -18.07
C ALA A 298 -6.89 -19.66 -16.65
N GLY A 299 -7.14 -20.95 -16.49
CA GLY A 299 -7.57 -21.53 -15.21
C GLY A 299 -6.44 -21.79 -14.23
N HIS A 300 -5.26 -22.16 -14.70
CA HIS A 300 -4.11 -22.53 -13.87
C HIS A 300 -2.81 -22.03 -14.48
N VAL A 301 -1.84 -21.73 -13.63
CA VAL A 301 -0.46 -21.43 -14.05
C VAL A 301 0.23 -22.73 -14.45
N ILE A 302 0.86 -22.77 -15.62
CA ILE A 302 1.52 -23.96 -16.18
C ILE A 302 3.02 -23.79 -16.44
N ASP A 303 3.50 -22.53 -16.49
CA ASP A 303 4.92 -22.24 -16.67
C ASP A 303 5.36 -21.10 -15.77
N LYS A 304 6.57 -21.17 -15.24
CA LYS A 304 7.21 -20.16 -14.39
C LYS A 304 6.27 -19.53 -13.34
N PRO A 305 5.73 -20.34 -12.43
CA PRO A 305 4.82 -19.83 -11.40
C PRO A 305 5.54 -18.81 -10.51
N VAL A 306 4.84 -17.70 -10.21
CA VAL A 306 5.27 -16.70 -9.24
C VAL A 306 4.27 -16.67 -8.10
N THR A 307 4.73 -16.93 -6.90
CA THR A 307 3.89 -16.85 -5.70
C THR A 307 3.89 -15.43 -5.11
N PRO A 308 2.91 -15.06 -4.28
CA PRO A 308 2.97 -13.80 -3.52
C PRO A 308 4.23 -13.67 -2.66
N ALA A 309 4.78 -14.79 -2.15
CA ALA A 309 6.04 -14.78 -1.42
C ALA A 309 7.24 -14.44 -2.33
N ASP A 310 7.26 -14.94 -3.57
CA ASP A 310 8.31 -14.61 -4.54
C ASP A 310 8.25 -13.14 -4.96
N LEU A 311 7.03 -12.60 -5.13
CA LEU A 311 6.83 -11.19 -5.42
C LEU A 311 7.31 -10.31 -4.25
N SER A 312 6.96 -10.70 -3.01
CA SER A 312 7.46 -10.03 -1.79
C SER A 312 8.99 -10.03 -1.75
N ALA A 313 9.61 -11.18 -1.99
CA ALA A 313 11.08 -11.31 -2.04
C ALA A 313 11.70 -10.46 -3.16
N THR A 314 11.02 -10.33 -4.30
CA THR A 314 11.45 -9.50 -5.44
C THR A 314 11.43 -8.02 -5.07
N ILE A 315 10.35 -7.55 -4.45
CA ILE A 315 10.22 -6.16 -3.98
C ILE A 315 11.30 -5.84 -2.94
N LEU A 316 11.49 -6.70 -1.93
CA LEU A 316 12.53 -6.52 -0.91
C LEU A 316 13.93 -6.46 -1.53
N LYS A 317 14.25 -7.37 -2.46
CA LYS A 317 15.53 -7.37 -3.19
C LYS A 317 15.74 -6.06 -3.95
N HIS A 318 14.72 -5.55 -4.65
CA HIS A 318 14.80 -4.27 -5.37
C HIS A 318 15.13 -3.11 -4.42
N LEU A 319 14.58 -3.13 -3.21
CA LEU A 319 14.84 -2.14 -2.17
C LEU A 319 16.19 -2.34 -1.43
N GLY A 320 16.98 -3.35 -1.80
CA GLY A 320 18.25 -3.67 -1.16
C GLY A 320 18.10 -4.38 0.19
N ILE A 321 16.92 -4.89 0.50
CA ILE A 321 16.63 -5.62 1.73
C ILE A 321 16.77 -7.13 1.46
N ASP A 322 17.66 -7.81 2.19
CA ASP A 322 17.77 -9.27 2.08
C ASP A 322 16.50 -9.92 2.66
N ASN A 323 15.74 -10.58 1.82
CA ASN A 323 14.49 -11.25 2.20
C ASN A 323 14.69 -12.40 3.20
N ARG A 324 15.94 -12.87 3.39
CA ARG A 324 16.30 -13.89 4.38
C ARG A 324 16.58 -13.31 5.77
N GLN A 325 16.66 -11.98 5.91
CA GLN A 325 16.75 -11.33 7.22
C GLN A 325 15.58 -11.79 8.11
N GLU A 326 15.85 -11.81 9.41
CA GLU A 326 14.90 -12.31 10.41
C GLU A 326 14.46 -11.19 11.35
N TYR A 327 13.26 -11.34 11.87
CA TYR A 327 12.74 -10.52 12.96
C TYR A 327 12.25 -11.42 14.11
N ASP A 328 12.24 -10.87 15.30
CA ASP A 328 11.72 -11.57 16.47
C ASP A 328 10.19 -11.52 16.45
N ASP A 329 9.57 -12.69 16.35
CA ASP A 329 8.12 -12.86 16.42
C ASP A 329 7.72 -13.06 17.89
N HIS A 330 7.15 -12.03 18.48
CA HIS A 330 6.77 -12.05 19.89
C HIS A 330 5.62 -13.00 20.23
N PHE A 331 4.82 -13.38 19.22
CA PHE A 331 3.69 -14.31 19.42
C PHE A 331 4.14 -15.77 19.33
N LEU A 332 4.98 -16.09 18.35
CA LEU A 332 5.48 -17.45 18.18
C LEU A 332 6.74 -17.73 19.03
N GLN A 333 7.30 -16.71 19.68
CA GLN A 333 8.56 -16.79 20.44
C GLN A 333 9.72 -17.38 19.61
N THR A 334 9.76 -17.02 18.33
CA THR A 334 10.71 -17.54 17.34
C THR A 334 11.19 -16.41 16.43
N ARG A 335 12.29 -16.66 15.73
CA ARG A 335 12.74 -15.77 14.66
C ARG A 335 12.08 -16.17 13.34
N GLN A 336 11.59 -15.20 12.60
CA GLN A 336 10.90 -15.37 11.33
C GLN A 336 11.62 -14.61 10.23
N ARG A 337 11.80 -15.24 9.08
CA ARG A 337 12.32 -14.55 7.88
C ARG A 337 11.32 -13.54 7.34
N LEU A 338 11.82 -12.48 6.72
CA LEU A 338 11.00 -11.46 6.08
C LEU A 338 10.15 -12.07 4.96
N SER A 339 10.77 -12.86 4.06
CA SER A 339 10.01 -13.63 3.07
C SER A 339 10.56 -15.04 2.95
N ILE A 340 9.67 -15.99 2.63
CA ILE A 340 10.00 -17.38 2.32
C ILE A 340 10.14 -17.61 0.81
N GLY A 341 9.83 -16.58 0.01
CA GLY A 341 9.90 -16.64 -1.45
C GLY A 341 11.31 -16.50 -1.99
N LYS A 342 11.42 -16.74 -3.28
CA LYS A 342 12.63 -16.53 -4.08
C LYS A 342 12.44 -15.31 -4.98
N PRO A 343 13.36 -14.33 -4.96
CA PRO A 343 13.26 -13.20 -5.88
C PRO A 343 13.24 -13.68 -7.34
N VAL A 344 12.30 -13.16 -8.11
CA VAL A 344 12.19 -13.42 -9.55
C VAL A 344 13.16 -12.51 -10.28
N ASP A 345 13.90 -13.05 -11.25
CA ASP A 345 14.71 -12.23 -12.14
C ASP A 345 13.82 -11.73 -13.29
N LEU A 346 13.59 -10.42 -13.31
CA LEU A 346 12.78 -9.71 -14.31
C LEU A 346 13.63 -8.82 -15.22
N THR A 347 14.96 -8.86 -15.06
CA THR A 347 15.87 -7.99 -15.82
C THR A 347 16.17 -8.52 -17.21
N GLY A 348 15.98 -9.83 -17.44
CA GLY A 348 16.14 -10.52 -18.74
C GLY A 348 17.53 -10.96 -19.08
#